data_aa6c57f5571dbbd302e3376d413e98c5
#
_entry.id   aa6c57f5571dbbd302e3376d413e98c5
#
_cell.length_a   1.000
_cell.length_b   1.000
_cell.length_c   1.000
_cell.angle_alpha   90.00
_cell.angle_beta   90.00
_cell.angle_gamma   90.00
#
_symmetry.space_group_name_H-M   'P 1'
#
loop_
_entity.id
_entity.type
_entity.pdbx_description
1 polymer ?
#
loop_
_entity_poly.entity_id
_entity_poly.type
_entity_poly.pdbx_seq_one_letter_code
_entity_poly.pdbx_strand_id
1 'polypeptide(L)'
;MADSHHAAERPPVIGTDSLPGRPVEDYLEAAQRENTRRSYASALRHYEEAWGGLLPASAVQVARYLAAFAGTLSLNTLKQRLAALAQWHKEQGFADPTQATLVKRTLRGIQALHPAQEKRATPLQLTELARVCHWLEGAIQVALNHGDTADALRLRRDQALLLLGFWRGFRTDELVHLRVEHLTLVPGQGMTCFLPRTKGDRQLAGTTYRVPALSRWCAVTATCEWIAAAQLTEGPVFRAVDRWGHLGQAPLHPSSVIPMLRQVLTKAGVVNADTYSGHSLRRGFAGWASANGWDVRALMEYVGWKDVHSAMRYIDAPDAFGQQRIEAALANAPVLAAPLVPLPPPVDAPVVVPLVLVLRLTPRRKGRSVRNAQRIIETICLSPHQGVAINPERTRYRLSVEAHDDLDLDEVASSLIEDLYRI
;
A
#
# COMPACT_ATOMS: atom_id res chain seq x y z
N MET A 1 22.11 16.71 -86.29
CA MET A 1 22.48 16.81 -84.89
C MET A 1 21.19 17.01 -84.12
N ALA A 2 20.72 15.92 -83.51
CA ALA A 2 19.47 15.92 -82.74
C ALA A 2 19.87 15.38 -81.38
N ASP A 3 19.79 16.24 -80.35
CA ASP A 3 20.02 15.92 -78.95
C ASP A 3 18.79 15.22 -78.37
N SER A 4 18.97 13.96 -77.98
CA SER A 4 17.98 13.13 -77.30
C SER A 4 18.10 13.36 -75.81
N HIS A 5 17.24 14.15 -75.23
CA HIS A 5 17.07 14.25 -73.77
C HIS A 5 16.41 12.95 -73.28
N HIS A 6 17.17 12.09 -72.64
CA HIS A 6 16.65 10.99 -71.81
C HIS A 6 16.05 11.53 -70.53
N ALA A 7 14.73 11.57 -70.47
CA ALA A 7 13.99 11.82 -69.23
C ALA A 7 14.10 10.56 -68.37
N ALA A 8 14.80 10.68 -67.22
CA ALA A 8 14.86 9.64 -66.21
C ALA A 8 13.44 9.52 -65.56
N GLU A 9 12.78 8.41 -65.85
CA GLU A 9 11.55 8.00 -65.19
C GLU A 9 11.83 7.83 -63.68
N ARG A 10 11.13 8.61 -62.85
CA ARG A 10 11.12 8.39 -61.39
C ARG A 10 10.43 7.04 -61.13
N PRO A 11 11.02 6.16 -60.27
CA PRO A 11 10.37 4.91 -59.89
C PRO A 11 8.99 5.24 -59.23
N PRO A 12 7.95 4.40 -59.45
CA PRO A 12 6.66 4.63 -58.85
C PRO A 12 6.76 4.60 -57.33
N VAL A 13 6.27 5.66 -56.67
CA VAL A 13 6.06 5.69 -55.23
C VAL A 13 5.03 4.60 -54.95
N ILE A 14 5.48 3.48 -54.39
CA ILE A 14 4.59 2.44 -53.87
C ILE A 14 3.77 3.09 -52.78
N GLY A 15 2.50 3.36 -53.05
CA GLY A 15 1.56 3.82 -52.04
C GLY A 15 1.48 2.76 -50.95
N THR A 16 1.84 3.16 -49.73
CA THR A 16 1.82 2.28 -48.55
C THR A 16 0.40 1.97 -48.04
N ASP A 17 -0.65 2.41 -48.77
CA ASP A 17 -2.04 2.32 -48.32
C ASP A 17 -2.73 0.96 -48.59
N SER A 18 -2.03 -0.05 -49.08
CA SER A 18 -2.67 -1.33 -49.47
C SER A 18 -2.09 -2.58 -48.80
N LEU A 19 -1.28 -2.46 -47.76
CA LEU A 19 -0.88 -3.62 -46.96
C LEU A 19 -1.92 -3.96 -45.90
N PRO A 20 -2.40 -5.23 -45.83
CA PRO A 20 -3.35 -5.66 -44.79
C PRO A 20 -2.64 -5.67 -43.45
N GLY A 21 -2.72 -4.58 -42.73
CA GLY A 21 -2.13 -4.43 -41.39
C GLY A 21 -2.83 -3.31 -40.63
N ARG A 22 -2.77 -3.39 -39.30
CA ARG A 22 -3.22 -2.28 -38.46
C ARG A 22 -2.30 -1.08 -38.64
N PRO A 23 -2.82 0.16 -38.58
CA PRO A 23 -1.99 1.37 -38.57
C PRO A 23 -0.94 1.34 -37.45
N VAL A 24 0.21 1.96 -37.66
CA VAL A 24 1.29 2.03 -36.65
C VAL A 24 0.79 2.67 -35.36
N GLU A 25 -0.12 3.61 -35.45
CA GLU A 25 -0.78 4.31 -34.35
C GLU A 25 -1.48 3.34 -33.40
N ASP A 26 -2.15 2.31 -33.92
CA ASP A 26 -2.80 1.28 -33.11
C ASP A 26 -1.78 0.51 -32.25
N TYR A 27 -0.60 0.22 -32.78
CA TYR A 27 0.47 -0.46 -32.05
C TYR A 27 1.11 0.45 -31.00
N LEU A 28 1.33 1.73 -31.31
CA LEU A 28 1.83 2.72 -30.38
C LEU A 28 0.85 2.94 -29.22
N GLU A 29 -0.43 2.99 -29.54
CA GLU A 29 -1.50 3.11 -28.55
C GLU A 29 -1.58 1.87 -27.66
N ALA A 30 -1.51 0.67 -28.23
CA ALA A 30 -1.50 -0.60 -27.50
C ALA A 30 -0.24 -0.79 -26.63
N ALA A 31 0.88 -0.18 -27.01
CA ALA A 31 2.12 -0.25 -26.23
C ALA A 31 2.00 0.44 -24.87
N GLN A 32 1.18 1.47 -24.75
CA GLN A 32 0.91 2.15 -23.50
C GLN A 32 -0.40 1.66 -22.86
N ARG A 33 -0.41 1.58 -21.52
CA ARG A 33 -1.64 1.24 -20.79
C ARG A 33 -2.58 2.43 -20.76
N GLU A 34 -3.85 2.19 -20.99
CA GLU A 34 -4.92 3.18 -20.94
C GLU A 34 -4.89 4.04 -19.67
N ASN A 35 -4.70 3.42 -18.50
CA ASN A 35 -4.59 4.15 -17.23
C ASN A 35 -3.35 5.05 -17.17
N THR A 36 -2.22 4.66 -17.77
CA THR A 36 -1.02 5.49 -17.85
C THR A 36 -1.26 6.67 -18.76
N ARG A 37 -1.86 6.43 -19.94
CA ARG A 37 -2.22 7.45 -20.91
C ARG A 37 -3.15 8.50 -20.31
N ARG A 38 -4.26 8.07 -19.68
CA ARG A 38 -5.20 8.97 -18.98
C ARG A 38 -4.52 9.77 -17.85
N SER A 39 -3.65 9.12 -17.07
CA SER A 39 -2.90 9.75 -16.00
C SER A 39 -1.92 10.79 -16.52
N TYR A 40 -1.24 10.52 -17.64
CA TYR A 40 -0.32 11.48 -18.26
C TYR A 40 -1.05 12.63 -18.91
N ALA A 41 -2.15 12.36 -19.62
CA ALA A 41 -3.00 13.43 -20.17
C ALA A 41 -3.53 14.38 -19.08
N SER A 42 -3.99 13.82 -17.95
CA SER A 42 -4.39 14.62 -16.78
C SER A 42 -3.23 15.43 -16.18
N ALA A 43 -2.01 14.88 -16.21
CA ALA A 43 -0.82 15.57 -15.72
C ALA A 43 -0.42 16.75 -16.60
N LEU A 44 -0.43 16.56 -17.91
CA LEU A 44 -0.15 17.63 -18.89
C LEU A 44 -1.19 18.73 -18.80
N ARG A 45 -2.48 18.37 -18.80
CA ARG A 45 -3.57 19.34 -18.64
C ARG A 45 -3.42 20.18 -17.36
N HIS A 46 -3.04 19.56 -16.24
CA HIS A 46 -2.79 20.31 -15.01
C HIS A 46 -1.58 21.25 -15.12
N TYR A 47 -0.54 20.87 -15.89
CA TYR A 47 0.60 21.72 -16.12
C TYR A 47 0.20 22.94 -16.97
N GLU A 48 -0.59 22.74 -18.02
CA GLU A 48 -1.02 23.81 -18.96
C GLU A 48 -2.14 24.66 -18.37
N GLU A 49 -3.23 24.06 -17.87
CA GLU A 49 -4.43 24.78 -17.46
C GLU A 49 -4.37 25.28 -16.01
N ALA A 50 -3.92 24.44 -15.05
CA ALA A 50 -3.92 24.83 -13.64
C ALA A 50 -2.70 25.70 -13.26
N TRP A 51 -1.57 25.54 -13.95
CA TRP A 51 -0.36 26.34 -13.70
C TRP A 51 -0.07 27.37 -14.79
N GLY A 52 -0.65 27.26 -15.96
CA GLY A 52 -0.39 28.13 -17.09
C GLY A 52 0.96 27.88 -17.77
N GLY A 53 1.49 26.67 -17.69
CA GLY A 53 2.77 26.29 -18.30
C GLY A 53 2.65 26.08 -19.80
N LEU A 54 3.72 26.39 -20.52
CA LEU A 54 3.81 26.15 -21.96
C LEU A 54 4.71 24.96 -22.26
N LEU A 55 4.36 24.21 -23.29
CA LEU A 55 5.16 23.11 -23.82
C LEU A 55 5.75 23.49 -25.19
N PRO A 56 7.02 23.16 -25.49
CA PRO A 56 7.97 22.45 -24.63
C PRO A 56 8.44 23.29 -23.43
N ALA A 57 8.57 22.65 -22.26
CA ALA A 57 8.96 23.29 -21.02
C ALA A 57 10.48 23.34 -20.84
N SER A 58 10.99 24.42 -20.28
CA SER A 58 12.38 24.50 -19.81
C SER A 58 12.53 23.89 -18.41
N ALA A 59 13.77 23.52 -18.03
CA ALA A 59 14.07 23.02 -16.69
C ALA A 59 13.67 24.01 -15.58
N VAL A 60 13.77 25.32 -15.84
CA VAL A 60 13.39 26.37 -14.90
C VAL A 60 11.87 26.39 -14.69
N GLN A 61 11.10 26.29 -15.77
CA GLN A 61 9.64 26.22 -15.70
C GLN A 61 9.18 24.99 -14.94
N VAL A 62 9.76 23.82 -15.22
CA VAL A 62 9.45 22.57 -14.49
C VAL A 62 9.78 22.70 -13.00
N ALA A 63 10.93 23.29 -12.63
CA ALA A 63 11.28 23.51 -11.23
C ALA A 63 10.31 24.48 -10.52
N ARG A 64 9.88 25.55 -11.18
CA ARG A 64 8.87 26.50 -10.67
C ARG A 64 7.51 25.83 -10.48
N TYR A 65 7.08 25.00 -11.44
CA TYR A 65 5.87 24.20 -11.34
C TYR A 65 5.87 23.29 -10.12
N LEU A 66 6.97 22.54 -9.90
CA LEU A 66 7.11 21.69 -8.71
C LEU A 66 7.01 22.50 -7.42
N ALA A 67 7.68 23.66 -7.35
CA ALA A 67 7.67 24.52 -6.17
C ALA A 67 6.28 25.09 -5.90
N ALA A 68 5.53 25.48 -6.93
CA ALA A 68 4.18 26.00 -6.80
C ALA A 68 3.20 25.04 -6.16
N PHE A 69 3.39 23.72 -6.39
CA PHE A 69 2.49 22.68 -5.87
C PHE A 69 3.09 21.82 -4.76
N ALA A 70 4.26 22.19 -4.22
CA ALA A 70 4.96 21.42 -3.18
C ALA A 70 4.16 21.20 -1.89
N GLY A 71 3.31 22.20 -1.50
CA GLY A 71 2.49 22.10 -0.29
C GLY A 71 1.11 21.48 -0.52
N THR A 72 0.66 21.33 -1.75
CA THR A 72 -0.71 20.90 -2.09
C THR A 72 -0.76 19.50 -2.70
N LEU A 73 0.24 19.12 -3.48
CA LEU A 73 0.31 17.81 -4.11
C LEU A 73 1.28 16.89 -3.37
N SER A 74 0.92 15.60 -3.29
CA SER A 74 1.83 14.61 -2.73
C SER A 74 3.10 14.47 -3.56
N LEU A 75 4.22 14.11 -2.92
CA LEU A 75 5.50 13.85 -3.62
C LEU A 75 5.34 12.81 -4.74
N ASN A 76 4.51 11.78 -4.54
CA ASN A 76 4.25 10.76 -5.56
C ASN A 76 3.46 11.35 -6.75
N THR A 77 2.54 12.27 -6.49
CA THR A 77 1.83 13.01 -7.54
C THR A 77 2.80 13.88 -8.33
N LEU A 78 3.68 14.63 -7.66
CA LEU A 78 4.70 15.44 -8.33
C LEU A 78 5.66 14.58 -9.20
N LYS A 79 6.09 13.41 -8.69
CA LYS A 79 6.88 12.45 -9.48
C LYS A 79 6.13 11.92 -10.71
N GLN A 80 4.85 11.65 -10.57
CA GLN A 80 4.01 11.21 -11.68
C GLN A 80 3.86 12.31 -12.73
N ARG A 81 3.70 13.59 -12.32
CA ARG A 81 3.64 14.72 -13.23
C ARG A 81 4.96 14.93 -13.97
N LEU A 82 6.10 14.79 -13.28
CA LEU A 82 7.41 14.82 -13.94
C LEU A 82 7.55 13.72 -14.99
N ALA A 83 7.08 12.49 -14.68
CA ALA A 83 7.13 11.39 -15.64
C ALA A 83 6.29 11.68 -16.89
N ALA A 84 5.13 12.34 -16.75
CA ALA A 84 4.30 12.75 -17.87
C ALA A 84 4.99 13.81 -18.74
N LEU A 85 5.59 14.84 -18.11
CA LEU A 85 6.34 15.89 -18.82
C LEU A 85 7.55 15.30 -19.56
N ALA A 86 8.29 14.39 -18.90
CA ALA A 86 9.43 13.69 -19.53
C ALA A 86 8.99 12.87 -20.75
N GLN A 87 7.88 12.15 -20.65
CA GLN A 87 7.37 11.34 -21.75
C GLN A 87 6.93 12.20 -22.92
N TRP A 88 6.17 13.27 -22.66
CA TRP A 88 5.73 14.19 -23.68
C TRP A 88 6.92 14.79 -24.47
N HIS A 89 7.96 15.29 -23.78
CA HIS A 89 9.13 15.86 -24.46
C HIS A 89 9.83 14.84 -25.34
N LYS A 90 9.97 13.59 -24.86
CA LYS A 90 10.58 12.52 -25.65
C LYS A 90 9.76 12.15 -26.88
N GLU A 91 8.44 12.06 -26.74
CA GLU A 91 7.53 11.74 -27.85
C GLU A 91 7.51 12.84 -28.90
N GLN A 92 7.67 14.12 -28.48
CA GLN A 92 7.75 15.25 -29.39
C GLN A 92 9.19 15.55 -29.88
N GLY A 93 10.17 14.72 -29.56
CA GLY A 93 11.58 14.89 -29.98
C GLY A 93 12.32 16.01 -29.25
N PHE A 94 11.80 16.54 -28.15
CA PHE A 94 12.48 17.56 -27.35
C PHE A 94 13.38 16.93 -26.27
N ALA A 95 14.39 17.70 -25.85
CA ALA A 95 15.20 17.32 -24.70
C ALA A 95 14.36 17.24 -23.42
N ASP A 96 14.56 16.17 -22.62
CA ASP A 96 13.82 15.95 -21.38
C ASP A 96 14.28 16.93 -20.26
N PRO A 97 13.51 17.96 -19.91
CA PRO A 97 13.89 18.98 -18.93
C PRO A 97 13.94 18.40 -17.50
N THR A 98 13.30 17.28 -17.25
CA THR A 98 13.21 16.68 -15.91
C THR A 98 14.55 16.06 -15.47
N GLN A 99 15.46 15.80 -16.41
CA GLN A 99 16.81 15.29 -16.12
C GLN A 99 17.75 16.35 -15.57
N ALA A 100 17.42 17.64 -15.74
CA ALA A 100 18.26 18.74 -15.27
C ALA A 100 18.50 18.68 -13.75
N THR A 101 19.72 19.02 -13.33
CA THR A 101 20.12 19.05 -11.92
C THR A 101 19.22 19.96 -11.09
N LEU A 102 18.77 21.09 -11.65
CA LEU A 102 17.84 22.01 -10.99
C LEU A 102 16.55 21.29 -10.58
N VAL A 103 15.90 20.57 -11.49
CA VAL A 103 14.64 19.87 -11.23
C VAL A 103 14.82 18.77 -10.18
N LYS A 104 15.88 17.98 -10.28
CA LYS A 104 16.22 16.93 -9.31
C LYS A 104 16.48 17.49 -7.92
N ARG A 105 17.22 18.62 -7.81
CA ARG A 105 17.47 19.30 -6.52
C ARG A 105 16.22 19.90 -5.95
N THR A 106 15.36 20.53 -6.78
CA THR A 106 14.06 21.07 -6.33
C THR A 106 13.19 19.97 -5.75
N LEU A 107 13.08 18.81 -6.42
CA LEU A 107 12.29 17.68 -5.92
C LEU A 107 12.83 17.13 -4.59
N ARG A 108 14.16 17.05 -4.42
CA ARG A 108 14.79 16.67 -3.14
C ARG A 108 14.49 17.70 -2.04
N GLY A 109 14.56 19.00 -2.36
CA GLY A 109 14.23 20.07 -1.41
C GLY A 109 12.78 19.99 -0.96
N ILE A 110 11.85 19.74 -1.88
CA ILE A 110 10.43 19.53 -1.57
C ILE A 110 10.26 18.33 -0.62
N GLN A 111 10.93 17.21 -0.92
CA GLN A 111 10.86 16.03 -0.07
C GLN A 111 11.40 16.28 1.35
N ALA A 112 12.42 17.11 1.50
CA ALA A 112 12.99 17.47 2.80
C ALA A 112 12.09 18.43 3.59
N LEU A 113 11.48 19.41 2.92
CA LEU A 113 10.65 20.42 3.55
C LEU A 113 9.21 19.97 3.81
N HIS A 114 8.72 18.98 3.03
CA HIS A 114 7.36 18.44 3.13
C HIS A 114 7.40 16.92 3.34
N PRO A 115 7.92 16.44 4.49
CA PRO A 115 7.91 15.02 4.79
C PRO A 115 6.46 14.54 4.94
N ALA A 116 6.08 13.56 4.16
CA ALA A 116 4.76 12.97 4.23
C ALA A 116 4.86 11.48 4.58
N GLN A 117 4.04 11.04 5.52
CA GLN A 117 3.86 9.61 5.73
C GLN A 117 3.08 9.01 4.57
N GLU A 118 3.59 7.91 4.03
CA GLU A 118 2.86 7.16 3.00
C GLU A 118 1.57 6.59 3.60
N LYS A 119 0.42 7.06 3.10
CA LYS A 119 -0.87 6.47 3.47
C LYS A 119 -0.94 5.07 2.88
N ARG A 120 -0.85 4.08 3.75
CA ARG A 120 -0.99 2.67 3.36
C ARG A 120 -2.45 2.25 3.48
N ALA A 121 -2.91 1.40 2.55
CA ALA A 121 -4.24 0.82 2.65
C ALA A 121 -4.36 -0.05 3.92
N THR A 122 -5.48 0.04 4.61
CA THR A 122 -5.79 -0.84 5.75
C THR A 122 -5.82 -2.30 5.27
N PRO A 123 -5.05 -3.23 5.84
CA PRO A 123 -5.13 -4.64 5.47
C PRO A 123 -6.47 -5.23 5.90
N LEU A 124 -7.11 -6.03 5.04
CA LEU A 124 -8.27 -6.82 5.43
C LEU A 124 -7.77 -8.04 6.22
N GLN A 125 -8.02 -8.06 7.51
CA GLN A 125 -7.61 -9.18 8.36
C GLN A 125 -8.50 -10.41 8.14
N LEU A 126 -8.05 -11.59 8.56
CA LEU A 126 -8.82 -12.82 8.39
C LEU A 126 -10.15 -12.81 9.16
N THR A 127 -10.20 -12.12 10.29
CA THR A 127 -11.40 -11.94 11.10
C THR A 127 -12.50 -11.16 10.37
N GLU A 128 -12.13 -10.07 9.70
CA GLU A 128 -13.05 -9.29 8.86
C GLU A 128 -13.45 -10.08 7.63
N LEU A 129 -12.52 -10.79 6.98
CA LEU A 129 -12.82 -11.68 5.86
C LEU A 129 -13.86 -12.73 6.27
N ALA A 130 -13.67 -13.41 7.41
CA ALA A 130 -14.61 -14.40 7.94
C ALA A 130 -16.00 -13.82 8.14
N ARG A 131 -16.09 -12.63 8.76
CA ARG A 131 -17.35 -11.90 9.00
C ARG A 131 -18.05 -11.58 7.67
N VAL A 132 -17.31 -11.10 6.70
CA VAL A 132 -17.83 -10.76 5.37
C VAL A 132 -18.31 -12.01 4.63
N CYS A 133 -17.57 -13.11 4.66
CA CYS A 133 -17.98 -14.36 4.02
C CYS A 133 -19.27 -14.89 4.63
N HIS A 134 -19.35 -14.92 5.96
CA HIS A 134 -20.57 -15.37 6.66
C HIS A 134 -21.79 -14.49 6.31
N TRP A 135 -21.60 -13.17 6.29
CA TRP A 135 -22.68 -12.25 5.89
C TRP A 135 -23.10 -12.50 4.42
N LEU A 136 -22.15 -12.65 3.49
CA LEU A 136 -22.45 -12.90 2.07
C LEU A 136 -23.19 -14.22 1.87
N GLU A 137 -22.77 -15.29 2.53
CA GLU A 137 -23.43 -16.60 2.50
C GLU A 137 -24.89 -16.49 2.95
N GLY A 138 -25.14 -15.83 4.08
CA GLY A 138 -26.48 -15.58 4.58
C GLY A 138 -27.31 -14.70 3.65
N ALA A 139 -26.76 -13.61 3.14
CA ALA A 139 -27.44 -12.69 2.23
C ALA A 139 -27.79 -13.35 0.89
N ILE A 140 -26.93 -14.21 0.35
CA ILE A 140 -27.21 -15.00 -0.87
C ILE A 140 -28.40 -15.92 -0.63
N GLN A 141 -28.43 -16.64 0.51
CA GLN A 141 -29.56 -17.52 0.83
C GLN A 141 -30.88 -16.76 1.00
N VAL A 142 -30.84 -15.61 1.68
CA VAL A 142 -32.01 -14.73 1.82
C VAL A 142 -32.52 -14.27 0.45
N ALA A 143 -31.64 -13.80 -0.42
CA ALA A 143 -32.01 -13.36 -1.77
C ALA A 143 -32.64 -14.50 -2.60
N LEU A 144 -32.06 -15.70 -2.55
CA LEU A 144 -32.59 -16.89 -3.23
C LEU A 144 -33.97 -17.28 -2.68
N ASN A 145 -34.17 -17.29 -1.37
CA ASN A 145 -35.44 -17.63 -0.74
C ASN A 145 -36.56 -16.64 -1.10
N HIS A 146 -36.22 -15.36 -1.34
CA HIS A 146 -37.17 -14.34 -1.78
C HIS A 146 -37.35 -14.28 -3.31
N GLY A 147 -36.62 -15.09 -4.07
CA GLY A 147 -36.65 -15.07 -5.53
C GLY A 147 -35.95 -13.85 -6.13
N ASP A 148 -35.17 -13.08 -5.34
CA ASP A 148 -34.36 -11.96 -5.84
C ASP A 148 -33.08 -12.47 -6.51
N THR A 149 -33.25 -12.96 -7.73
CA THR A 149 -32.14 -13.49 -8.53
C THR A 149 -31.10 -12.42 -8.87
N ALA A 150 -31.53 -11.16 -9.02
CA ALA A 150 -30.62 -10.04 -9.32
C ALA A 150 -29.67 -9.75 -8.15
N ASP A 151 -30.18 -9.74 -6.92
CA ASP A 151 -29.34 -9.54 -5.73
C ASP A 151 -28.46 -10.75 -5.46
N ALA A 152 -29.01 -11.97 -5.61
CA ALA A 152 -28.23 -13.20 -5.47
C ALA A 152 -27.04 -13.24 -6.45
N LEU A 153 -27.23 -12.83 -7.71
CA LEU A 153 -26.15 -12.71 -8.70
C LEU A 153 -25.10 -11.68 -8.30
N ARG A 154 -25.52 -10.48 -7.85
CA ARG A 154 -24.59 -9.45 -7.39
C ARG A 154 -23.74 -9.95 -6.22
N LEU A 155 -24.36 -10.56 -5.21
CA LEU A 155 -23.69 -11.06 -4.02
C LEU A 155 -22.72 -12.21 -4.32
N ARG A 156 -23.07 -13.14 -5.23
CA ARG A 156 -22.18 -14.22 -5.69
C ARG A 156 -20.96 -13.66 -6.42
N ARG A 157 -21.17 -12.69 -7.32
CA ARG A 157 -20.06 -11.99 -7.99
C ARG A 157 -19.13 -11.34 -6.98
N ASP A 158 -19.69 -10.62 -6.01
CA ASP A 158 -18.93 -9.87 -5.01
C ASP A 158 -18.14 -10.81 -4.09
N GLN A 159 -18.73 -11.97 -3.73
CA GLN A 159 -18.06 -13.01 -2.96
C GLN A 159 -16.87 -13.62 -3.74
N ALA A 160 -17.07 -13.98 -5.01
CA ALA A 160 -16.02 -14.54 -5.84
C ALA A 160 -14.87 -13.54 -6.04
N LEU A 161 -15.17 -12.27 -6.32
CA LEU A 161 -14.18 -11.21 -6.50
C LEU A 161 -13.39 -10.96 -5.22
N LEU A 162 -14.06 -10.88 -4.07
CA LEU A 162 -13.43 -10.65 -2.76
C LEU A 162 -12.50 -11.80 -2.39
N LEU A 163 -12.97 -13.04 -2.49
CA LEU A 163 -12.19 -14.22 -2.12
C LEU A 163 -11.00 -14.43 -3.06
N LEU A 164 -11.19 -14.25 -4.37
CA LEU A 164 -10.12 -14.37 -5.34
C LEU A 164 -9.08 -13.25 -5.15
N GLY A 165 -9.56 -12.02 -4.89
CA GLY A 165 -8.71 -10.87 -4.59
C GLY A 165 -7.90 -11.05 -3.31
N PHE A 166 -8.46 -11.66 -2.28
CA PHE A 166 -7.76 -11.94 -1.03
C PHE A 166 -6.78 -13.10 -1.18
N TRP A 167 -7.27 -14.31 -1.46
CA TRP A 167 -6.42 -15.52 -1.44
C TRP A 167 -5.34 -15.54 -2.51
N ARG A 168 -5.55 -14.88 -3.64
CA ARG A 168 -4.51 -14.78 -4.68
C ARG A 168 -3.74 -13.46 -4.62
N GLY A 169 -4.23 -12.51 -3.87
CA GLY A 169 -3.63 -11.19 -3.77
C GLY A 169 -3.65 -10.44 -5.10
N PHE A 170 -4.64 -10.65 -5.95
CA PHE A 170 -4.76 -9.95 -7.22
C PHE A 170 -4.94 -8.44 -7.04
N ARG A 171 -4.42 -7.65 -7.98
CA ARG A 171 -4.76 -6.23 -8.08
C ARG A 171 -6.17 -6.09 -8.68
N THR A 172 -6.85 -5.01 -8.35
CA THR A 172 -8.17 -4.70 -8.92
C THR A 172 -8.19 -4.80 -10.44
N ASP A 173 -7.17 -4.26 -11.11
CA ASP A 173 -7.00 -4.32 -12.54
C ASP A 173 -6.86 -5.77 -13.06
N GLU A 174 -6.12 -6.61 -12.35
CA GLU A 174 -5.94 -8.03 -12.67
C GLU A 174 -7.25 -8.80 -12.52
N LEU A 175 -8.04 -8.53 -11.46
CA LEU A 175 -9.34 -9.17 -11.24
C LEU A 175 -10.35 -8.88 -12.34
N VAL A 176 -10.52 -7.61 -12.71
CA VAL A 176 -11.53 -7.21 -13.70
C VAL A 176 -11.18 -7.66 -15.12
N HIS A 177 -9.91 -7.94 -15.40
CA HIS A 177 -9.46 -8.44 -16.71
C HIS A 177 -9.36 -9.97 -16.80
N LEU A 178 -9.75 -10.71 -15.74
CA LEU A 178 -9.90 -12.16 -15.85
C LEU A 178 -10.99 -12.54 -16.87
N ARG A 179 -10.72 -13.54 -17.67
CA ARG A 179 -11.64 -14.05 -18.69
C ARG A 179 -11.93 -15.53 -18.43
N VAL A 180 -13.15 -15.95 -18.74
CA VAL A 180 -13.63 -17.32 -18.49
C VAL A 180 -12.75 -18.34 -19.23
N GLU A 181 -12.42 -18.06 -20.50
CA GLU A 181 -11.57 -18.90 -21.34
C GLU A 181 -10.12 -18.99 -20.88
N HIS A 182 -9.72 -18.14 -19.93
CA HIS A 182 -8.39 -18.15 -19.31
C HIS A 182 -8.38 -18.85 -17.94
N LEU A 183 -9.49 -19.41 -17.51
CA LEU A 183 -9.60 -20.19 -16.28
C LEU A 183 -9.59 -21.67 -16.60
N THR A 184 -8.81 -22.45 -15.87
CA THR A 184 -8.80 -23.90 -15.99
C THR A 184 -8.90 -24.53 -14.61
N LEU A 185 -9.93 -25.32 -14.39
CA LEU A 185 -10.07 -26.10 -13.16
C LEU A 185 -9.11 -27.28 -13.19
N VAL A 186 -8.40 -27.50 -12.08
CA VAL A 186 -7.50 -28.64 -11.87
C VAL A 186 -8.11 -29.48 -10.76
N PRO A 187 -8.70 -30.64 -11.08
CA PRO A 187 -9.39 -31.49 -10.11
C PRO A 187 -8.54 -31.81 -8.89
N GLY A 188 -9.10 -31.66 -7.70
CA GLY A 188 -8.43 -31.91 -6.43
C GLY A 188 -7.36 -30.89 -6.01
N GLN A 189 -6.99 -29.93 -6.87
CA GLN A 189 -5.92 -28.96 -6.57
C GLN A 189 -6.42 -27.51 -6.52
N GLY A 190 -7.25 -27.09 -7.48
CA GLY A 190 -7.72 -25.72 -7.55
C GLY A 190 -8.02 -25.23 -8.96
N MET A 191 -7.61 -24.00 -9.24
CA MET A 191 -7.85 -23.33 -10.53
C MET A 191 -6.59 -22.61 -10.99
N THR A 192 -6.31 -22.63 -12.29
CA THR A 192 -5.31 -21.75 -12.89
C THR A 192 -6.00 -20.57 -13.59
N CYS A 193 -5.37 -19.39 -13.49
CA CYS A 193 -5.83 -18.15 -14.10
C CYS A 193 -4.70 -17.62 -14.99
N PHE A 194 -4.91 -17.54 -16.30
CA PHE A 194 -3.97 -16.91 -17.21
C PHE A 194 -4.33 -15.43 -17.40
N LEU A 195 -3.37 -14.56 -17.19
CA LEU A 195 -3.49 -13.13 -17.48
C LEU A 195 -2.51 -12.76 -18.59
N PRO A 196 -2.99 -12.44 -19.79
CA PRO A 196 -2.12 -12.06 -20.93
C PRO A 196 -1.25 -10.83 -20.62
N ARG A 197 -1.71 -9.97 -19.73
CA ARG A 197 -1.01 -8.73 -19.37
C ARG A 197 -1.16 -8.41 -17.88
N THR A 198 -0.04 -8.33 -17.15
CA THR A 198 -0.02 -7.89 -15.74
C THR A 198 0.86 -6.64 -15.55
N LYS A 199 0.66 -5.90 -14.45
CA LYS A 199 1.46 -4.69 -14.19
C LYS A 199 2.96 -4.98 -14.06
N GLY A 200 3.34 -6.19 -13.64
CA GLY A 200 4.74 -6.61 -13.49
C GLY A 200 5.34 -7.22 -14.76
N ASP A 201 4.51 -7.55 -15.73
CA ASP A 201 4.93 -8.20 -16.98
C ASP A 201 5.33 -7.13 -18.01
N ARG A 202 6.63 -6.87 -18.11
CA ARG A 202 7.18 -5.91 -19.06
C ARG A 202 7.40 -6.52 -20.47
N GLN A 203 7.46 -7.84 -20.55
CA GLN A 203 7.72 -8.56 -21.82
C GLN A 203 6.43 -8.97 -22.52
N LEU A 204 5.26 -8.71 -21.91
CA LEU A 204 3.95 -9.10 -22.43
C LEU A 204 3.82 -10.61 -22.72
N ALA A 205 4.57 -11.43 -21.95
CA ALA A 205 4.54 -12.89 -22.06
C ALA A 205 3.31 -13.53 -21.42
N GLY A 206 2.54 -12.76 -20.66
CA GLY A 206 1.46 -13.26 -19.82
C GLY A 206 1.96 -13.94 -18.54
N THR A 207 1.04 -14.22 -17.65
CA THR A 207 1.36 -14.88 -16.38
C THR A 207 0.24 -15.81 -15.99
N THR A 208 0.57 -17.07 -15.69
CA THR A 208 -0.36 -18.05 -15.13
C THR A 208 -0.25 -18.06 -13.61
N TYR A 209 -1.38 -17.89 -12.96
CA TYR A 209 -1.50 -17.93 -11.50
C TYR A 209 -2.27 -19.18 -11.07
N ARG A 210 -1.85 -19.80 -9.98
CA ARG A 210 -2.52 -20.96 -9.37
C ARG A 210 -3.29 -20.51 -8.14
N VAL A 211 -4.57 -20.87 -8.07
CA VAL A 211 -5.47 -20.60 -6.95
C VAL A 211 -5.81 -21.94 -6.31
N PRO A 212 -5.39 -22.21 -5.07
CA PRO A 212 -5.66 -23.49 -4.43
C PRO A 212 -7.14 -23.65 -4.07
N ALA A 213 -7.65 -24.87 -4.15
CA ALA A 213 -8.91 -25.23 -3.53
C ALA A 213 -8.76 -25.24 -2.01
N LEU A 214 -9.69 -24.62 -1.31
CA LEU A 214 -9.68 -24.48 0.15
C LEU A 214 -10.95 -25.11 0.74
N SER A 215 -10.86 -25.62 1.96
CA SER A 215 -12.00 -26.20 2.68
C SER A 215 -13.00 -25.15 3.19
N ARG A 216 -12.56 -23.91 3.37
CA ARG A 216 -13.39 -22.77 3.83
C ARG A 216 -13.05 -21.54 3.04
N TRP A 217 -14.06 -20.71 2.75
CA TRP A 217 -13.93 -19.45 1.99
C TRP A 217 -13.13 -19.65 0.71
N CYS A 218 -13.51 -20.69 -0.02
CA CYS A 218 -12.79 -21.14 -1.20
C CYS A 218 -13.05 -20.20 -2.39
N ALA A 219 -11.99 -19.53 -2.86
CA ALA A 219 -12.08 -18.66 -4.02
C ALA A 219 -12.46 -19.42 -5.29
N VAL A 220 -12.02 -20.68 -5.43
CA VAL A 220 -12.33 -21.51 -6.58
C VAL A 220 -13.82 -21.85 -6.62
N THR A 221 -14.37 -22.35 -5.51
CA THR A 221 -15.80 -22.68 -5.40
C THR A 221 -16.67 -21.45 -5.67
N ALA A 222 -16.38 -20.31 -5.01
CA ALA A 222 -17.14 -19.08 -5.19
C ALA A 222 -17.09 -18.58 -6.65
N THR A 223 -15.93 -18.71 -7.32
CA THR A 223 -15.79 -18.33 -8.73
C THR A 223 -16.59 -19.24 -9.65
N CYS A 224 -16.56 -20.55 -9.41
CA CYS A 224 -17.35 -21.51 -10.19
C CYS A 224 -18.86 -21.31 -9.99
N GLU A 225 -19.31 -21.08 -8.76
CA GLU A 225 -20.71 -20.80 -8.45
C GLU A 225 -21.19 -19.49 -9.09
N TRP A 226 -20.35 -18.47 -9.11
CA TRP A 226 -20.64 -17.22 -9.81
C TRP A 226 -20.78 -17.45 -11.33
N ILE A 227 -19.79 -18.11 -11.96
CA ILE A 227 -19.78 -18.41 -13.41
C ILE A 227 -21.02 -19.23 -13.80
N ALA A 228 -21.36 -20.25 -13.00
CA ALA A 228 -22.53 -21.10 -13.25
C ALA A 228 -23.84 -20.30 -13.09
N ALA A 229 -24.00 -19.55 -11.99
CA ALA A 229 -25.20 -18.76 -11.75
C ALA A 229 -25.41 -17.66 -12.79
N ALA A 230 -24.34 -17.06 -13.27
CA ALA A 230 -24.34 -16.03 -14.31
C ALA A 230 -24.32 -16.60 -15.74
N GLN A 231 -24.28 -17.94 -15.90
CA GLN A 231 -24.24 -18.64 -17.17
C GLN A 231 -23.13 -18.15 -18.12
N LEU A 232 -21.96 -17.85 -17.56
CA LEU A 232 -20.83 -17.33 -18.33
C LEU A 232 -20.12 -18.46 -19.06
N THR A 233 -20.03 -18.37 -20.36
CA THR A 233 -19.30 -19.32 -21.23
C THR A 233 -18.00 -18.76 -21.76
N GLU A 234 -17.92 -17.44 -21.91
CA GLU A 234 -16.74 -16.72 -22.41
C GLU A 234 -16.71 -15.26 -21.93
N GLY A 235 -15.61 -14.59 -22.19
CA GLY A 235 -15.46 -13.16 -21.95
C GLY A 235 -15.09 -12.83 -20.49
N PRO A 236 -15.31 -11.59 -20.05
CA PRO A 236 -14.92 -11.16 -18.70
C PRO A 236 -15.62 -11.97 -17.61
N VAL A 237 -14.85 -12.44 -16.62
CA VAL A 237 -15.42 -13.16 -15.47
C VAL A 237 -16.29 -12.22 -14.63
N PHE A 238 -15.79 -11.02 -14.33
CA PHE A 238 -16.51 -10.06 -13.49
C PHE A 238 -17.15 -8.99 -14.36
N ARG A 239 -18.49 -9.00 -14.40
CA ARG A 239 -19.32 -8.09 -15.19
C ARG A 239 -20.26 -7.30 -14.28
N ALA A 240 -20.75 -6.16 -14.76
CA ALA A 240 -21.81 -5.43 -14.08
C ALA A 240 -23.10 -6.25 -14.10
N VAL A 241 -23.85 -6.21 -12.99
CA VAL A 241 -25.20 -6.77 -12.86
C VAL A 241 -26.13 -5.60 -12.55
N ASP A 242 -27.11 -5.35 -13.40
CA ASP A 242 -28.09 -4.29 -13.19
C ASP A 242 -29.10 -4.65 -12.10
N ARG A 243 -30.05 -3.75 -11.82
CA ARG A 243 -31.07 -3.96 -10.79
C ARG A 243 -32.06 -5.08 -11.12
N TRP A 244 -32.15 -5.47 -12.38
CA TRP A 244 -33.05 -6.55 -12.85
C TRP A 244 -32.33 -7.88 -13.04
N GLY A 245 -31.01 -7.93 -12.83
CA GLY A 245 -30.20 -9.14 -12.97
C GLY A 245 -29.56 -9.31 -14.35
N HIS A 246 -29.67 -8.33 -15.26
CA HIS A 246 -29.02 -8.43 -16.56
C HIS A 246 -27.51 -8.19 -16.43
N LEU A 247 -26.75 -8.98 -17.15
CA LEU A 247 -25.29 -8.93 -17.18
C LEU A 247 -24.79 -8.00 -18.28
N GLY A 248 -23.90 -7.09 -17.92
CA GLY A 248 -23.13 -6.31 -18.89
C GLY A 248 -22.22 -7.19 -19.73
N GLN A 249 -21.89 -6.78 -20.95
CA GLN A 249 -20.94 -7.48 -21.81
C GLN A 249 -19.49 -7.09 -21.52
N ALA A 250 -19.24 -5.86 -21.05
CA ALA A 250 -17.93 -5.37 -20.73
C ALA A 250 -17.46 -5.84 -19.33
N PRO A 251 -16.13 -5.88 -19.08
CA PRO A 251 -15.60 -6.13 -17.75
C PRO A 251 -16.09 -5.07 -16.76
N LEU A 252 -16.22 -5.44 -15.49
CA LEU A 252 -16.50 -4.50 -14.42
C LEU A 252 -15.42 -3.40 -14.40
N HIS A 253 -15.86 -2.14 -14.35
CA HIS A 253 -14.88 -1.05 -14.35
C HIS A 253 -14.05 -1.08 -13.06
N PRO A 254 -12.72 -0.92 -13.10
CA PRO A 254 -11.85 -1.00 -11.91
C PRO A 254 -12.28 -0.07 -10.77
N SER A 255 -12.83 1.12 -11.09
CA SER A 255 -13.31 2.06 -10.06
C SER A 255 -14.55 1.58 -9.31
N SER A 256 -15.31 0.62 -9.86
CA SER A 256 -16.50 0.06 -9.21
C SER A 256 -16.16 -0.91 -8.08
N VAL A 257 -14.96 -1.51 -8.11
CA VAL A 257 -14.55 -2.54 -7.15
C VAL A 257 -14.41 -1.98 -5.73
N ILE A 258 -13.87 -0.78 -5.58
CA ILE A 258 -13.68 -0.17 -4.25
C ILE A 258 -15.02 0.19 -3.58
N PRO A 259 -15.96 0.89 -4.23
CA PRO A 259 -17.29 1.13 -3.67
C PRO A 259 -18.02 -0.16 -3.32
N MET A 260 -17.97 -1.17 -4.19
CA MET A 260 -18.57 -2.48 -3.95
C MET A 260 -17.96 -3.17 -2.72
N LEU A 261 -16.63 -3.22 -2.61
CA LEU A 261 -15.93 -3.77 -1.45
C LEU A 261 -16.37 -3.08 -0.15
N ARG A 262 -16.37 -1.74 -0.14
CA ARG A 262 -16.80 -0.95 1.03
C ARG A 262 -18.25 -1.20 1.41
N GLN A 263 -19.13 -1.31 0.42
CA GLN A 263 -20.54 -1.61 0.67
C GLN A 263 -20.70 -2.99 1.33
N VAL A 264 -20.02 -4.01 0.83
CA VAL A 264 -20.05 -5.36 1.42
C VAL A 264 -19.49 -5.37 2.83
N LEU A 265 -18.35 -4.69 3.07
CA LEU A 265 -17.75 -4.54 4.40
C LEU A 265 -18.69 -3.84 5.38
N THR A 266 -19.34 -2.74 4.96
CA THR A 266 -20.32 -2.01 5.79
C THR A 266 -21.50 -2.89 6.14
N LYS A 267 -22.08 -3.61 5.16
CA LYS A 267 -23.22 -4.52 5.38
C LYS A 267 -22.86 -5.68 6.30
N ALA A 268 -21.62 -6.14 6.26
CA ALA A 268 -21.10 -7.16 7.17
C ALA A 268 -20.71 -6.62 8.56
N GLY A 269 -20.92 -5.33 8.84
CA GLY A 269 -20.62 -4.70 10.13
C GLY A 269 -19.12 -4.50 10.40
N VAL A 270 -18.30 -4.38 9.35
CA VAL A 270 -16.87 -4.05 9.49
C VAL A 270 -16.72 -2.56 9.75
N VAL A 271 -16.06 -2.21 10.85
CA VAL A 271 -15.82 -0.83 11.25
C VAL A 271 -14.85 -0.13 10.30
N ASN A 272 -15.07 1.17 10.03
CA ASN A 272 -14.22 1.99 9.15
C ASN A 272 -14.06 1.40 7.73
N ALA A 273 -15.14 0.88 7.16
CA ALA A 273 -15.17 0.28 5.83
C ALA A 273 -14.65 1.23 4.72
N ASP A 274 -14.73 2.54 4.92
CA ASP A 274 -14.23 3.60 4.03
C ASP A 274 -12.69 3.62 3.92
N THR A 275 -11.96 3.08 4.89
CA THR A 275 -10.49 3.01 4.85
C THR A 275 -9.96 1.90 3.94
N TYR A 276 -10.80 0.95 3.57
CA TYR A 276 -10.41 -0.16 2.70
C TYR A 276 -10.39 0.25 1.22
N SER A 277 -9.49 -0.39 0.48
CA SER A 277 -9.27 -0.17 -0.95
C SER A 277 -8.97 -1.49 -1.67
N GLY A 278 -8.80 -1.47 -2.98
CA GLY A 278 -8.38 -2.67 -3.73
C GLY A 278 -7.04 -3.26 -3.29
N HIS A 279 -6.18 -2.47 -2.65
CA HIS A 279 -4.93 -2.96 -2.07
C HIS A 279 -5.10 -3.63 -0.70
N SER A 280 -6.24 -3.44 -0.03
CA SER A 280 -6.53 -4.01 1.30
C SER A 280 -6.60 -5.53 1.28
N LEU A 281 -7.16 -6.12 0.22
CA LEU A 281 -7.21 -7.56 0.03
C LEU A 281 -5.80 -8.16 -0.07
N ARG A 282 -4.97 -7.57 -0.93
CA ARG A 282 -3.58 -7.99 -1.16
C ARG A 282 -2.69 -7.81 0.08
N ARG A 283 -2.90 -6.72 0.85
CA ARG A 283 -2.19 -6.51 2.13
C ARG A 283 -2.64 -7.49 3.19
N GLY A 284 -3.95 -7.77 3.26
CA GLY A 284 -4.50 -8.75 4.19
C GLY A 284 -3.91 -10.12 3.97
N PHE A 285 -3.90 -10.61 2.72
CA PHE A 285 -3.26 -11.88 2.40
C PHE A 285 -1.76 -11.89 2.73
N ALA A 286 -1.02 -10.85 2.34
CA ALA A 286 0.42 -10.77 2.61
C ALA A 286 0.74 -10.78 4.11
N GLY A 287 -0.02 -10.02 4.91
CA GLY A 287 0.11 -10.02 6.37
C GLY A 287 -0.22 -11.38 6.97
N TRP A 288 -1.32 -12.00 6.53
CA TRP A 288 -1.71 -13.33 6.96
C TRP A 288 -0.65 -14.38 6.62
N ALA A 289 -0.17 -14.42 5.39
CA ALA A 289 0.85 -15.37 4.95
C ALA A 289 2.16 -15.22 5.73
N SER A 290 2.61 -13.98 5.94
CA SER A 290 3.80 -13.68 6.76
C SER A 290 3.62 -14.13 8.20
N ALA A 291 2.46 -13.90 8.82
CA ALA A 291 2.14 -14.33 10.17
C ALA A 291 2.06 -15.88 10.29
N ASN A 292 1.76 -16.57 9.18
CA ASN A 292 1.70 -18.04 9.11
C ASN A 292 3.00 -18.67 8.56
N GLY A 293 4.13 -17.98 8.67
CA GLY A 293 5.46 -18.52 8.41
C GLY A 293 5.87 -18.58 6.94
N TRP A 294 5.15 -17.94 6.04
CA TRP A 294 5.60 -17.83 4.65
C TRP A 294 6.84 -16.95 4.58
N ASP A 295 7.90 -17.45 3.98
CA ASP A 295 9.06 -16.63 3.68
C ASP A 295 8.76 -15.62 2.55
N VAL A 296 9.59 -14.58 2.47
CA VAL A 296 9.40 -13.49 1.49
C VAL A 296 9.47 -14.00 0.06
N ARG A 297 10.31 -15.01 -0.23
CA ARG A 297 10.48 -15.58 -1.57
C ARG A 297 9.22 -16.33 -2.01
N ALA A 298 8.71 -17.22 -1.16
CA ALA A 298 7.47 -17.96 -1.41
C ALA A 298 6.29 -17.00 -1.62
N LEU A 299 6.20 -15.98 -0.78
CA LEU A 299 5.17 -14.96 -0.90
C LEU A 299 5.29 -14.15 -2.19
N MET A 300 6.51 -13.76 -2.58
CA MET A 300 6.77 -13.05 -3.84
C MET A 300 6.37 -13.89 -5.05
N GLU A 301 6.76 -15.15 -5.06
CA GLU A 301 6.42 -16.09 -6.13
C GLU A 301 4.91 -16.30 -6.23
N TYR A 302 4.27 -16.56 -5.09
CA TYR A 302 2.82 -16.76 -5.05
C TYR A 302 2.06 -15.51 -5.51
N VAL A 303 2.36 -14.33 -5.00
CA VAL A 303 1.65 -13.07 -5.34
C VAL A 303 2.09 -12.47 -6.68
N GLY A 304 3.22 -12.92 -7.24
CA GLY A 304 3.77 -12.42 -8.50
C GLY A 304 4.48 -11.07 -8.34
N TRP A 305 5.17 -10.83 -7.22
CA TRP A 305 6.05 -9.67 -7.08
C TRP A 305 7.41 -9.93 -7.72
N LYS A 306 7.88 -8.95 -8.51
CA LYS A 306 9.15 -9.05 -9.24
C LYS A 306 10.35 -8.56 -8.42
N ASP A 307 10.13 -7.75 -7.40
CA ASP A 307 11.18 -7.20 -6.54
C ASP A 307 10.79 -7.20 -5.06
N VAL A 308 11.79 -7.37 -4.19
CA VAL A 308 11.63 -7.46 -2.74
C VAL A 308 11.06 -6.16 -2.15
N HIS A 309 11.50 -5.00 -2.67
CA HIS A 309 11.02 -3.71 -2.17
C HIS A 309 9.51 -3.54 -2.37
N SER A 310 8.99 -4.01 -3.51
CA SER A 310 7.55 -4.07 -3.75
C SER A 310 6.83 -5.01 -2.77
N ALA A 311 7.41 -6.16 -2.44
CA ALA A 311 6.85 -7.10 -1.48
C ALA A 311 6.81 -6.51 -0.07
N MET A 312 7.91 -5.92 0.38
CA MET A 312 8.04 -5.33 1.73
C MET A 312 7.05 -4.18 2.02
N ARG A 313 6.47 -3.56 0.98
CA ARG A 313 5.40 -2.57 1.17
C ARG A 313 4.08 -3.17 1.67
N TYR A 314 3.88 -4.46 1.47
CA TYR A 314 2.66 -5.19 1.81
C TYR A 314 2.81 -6.06 3.06
N ILE A 315 4.05 -6.31 3.49
CA ILE A 315 4.36 -7.08 4.69
C ILE A 315 4.57 -6.08 5.82
N ASP A 316 3.61 -6.03 6.74
CA ASP A 316 3.79 -5.33 8.00
C ASP A 316 4.50 -6.27 8.96
N ALA A 317 5.49 -5.78 9.71
CA ALA A 317 6.15 -6.58 10.73
C ALA A 317 5.10 -6.97 11.78
N PRO A 318 4.82 -8.27 12.00
CA PRO A 318 3.84 -8.69 13.01
C PRO A 318 4.27 -8.30 14.42
N ASP A 319 5.56 -8.10 14.63
CA ASP A 319 6.19 -7.63 15.85
C ASP A 319 7.00 -6.37 15.53
N ALA A 320 6.35 -5.21 15.71
CA ALA A 320 6.94 -3.91 15.37
C ALA A 320 8.20 -3.57 16.19
N PHE A 321 8.32 -4.13 17.41
CA PHE A 321 9.46 -3.93 18.30
C PHE A 321 10.47 -5.07 18.22
N GLY A 322 10.17 -6.14 17.48
CA GLY A 322 11.02 -7.34 17.39
C GLY A 322 11.07 -8.17 18.67
N GLN A 323 10.24 -7.86 19.68
CA GLN A 323 10.31 -8.45 21.01
C GLN A 323 10.21 -9.98 20.97
N GLN A 324 9.21 -10.53 20.26
CA GLN A 324 9.00 -11.98 20.19
C GLN A 324 10.20 -12.71 19.56
N ARG A 325 10.83 -12.11 18.54
CA ARG A 325 12.01 -12.66 17.87
C ARG A 325 13.23 -12.60 18.76
N ILE A 326 13.41 -11.49 19.49
CA ILE A 326 14.51 -11.30 20.42
C ILE A 326 14.38 -12.29 21.58
N GLU A 327 13.19 -12.40 22.18
CA GLU A 327 12.93 -13.36 23.28
C GLU A 327 13.11 -14.81 22.83
N ALA A 328 12.62 -15.18 21.66
CA ALA A 328 12.84 -16.52 21.10
C ALA A 328 14.33 -16.81 20.85
N ALA A 329 15.10 -15.83 20.41
CA ALA A 329 16.55 -15.97 20.22
C ALA A 329 17.28 -16.07 21.58
N LEU A 330 16.86 -15.31 22.59
CA LEU A 330 17.41 -15.35 23.94
C LEU A 330 17.11 -16.68 24.63
N ALA A 331 15.90 -17.23 24.42
CA ALA A 331 15.53 -18.54 24.96
C ALA A 331 16.40 -19.70 24.38
N ASN A 332 16.90 -19.53 23.16
CA ASN A 332 17.78 -20.49 22.50
C ASN A 332 19.27 -20.15 22.65
N ALA A 333 19.60 -19.03 23.32
CA ALA A 333 21.00 -18.69 23.57
C ALA A 333 21.63 -19.70 24.54
N PRO A 334 22.88 -20.15 24.30
CA PRO A 334 23.56 -21.02 25.26
C PRO A 334 23.70 -20.29 26.58
N VAL A 335 23.13 -20.86 27.63
CA VAL A 335 23.38 -20.40 29.00
C VAL A 335 24.85 -20.70 29.28
N LEU A 336 25.71 -19.68 29.15
CA LEU A 336 27.08 -19.78 29.62
C LEU A 336 26.98 -20.01 31.14
N ALA A 337 27.34 -21.22 31.58
CA ALA A 337 27.45 -21.50 33.00
C ALA A 337 28.34 -20.41 33.60
N ALA A 338 27.75 -19.58 34.45
CA ALA A 338 28.52 -18.61 35.21
C ALA A 338 29.63 -19.38 35.94
N PRO A 339 30.89 -18.90 35.92
CA PRO A 339 31.93 -19.52 36.73
C PRO A 339 31.39 -19.56 38.15
N LEU A 340 31.41 -20.75 38.79
CA LEU A 340 31.05 -20.96 40.17
C LEU A 340 32.03 -20.14 41.05
N VAL A 341 31.78 -18.83 41.17
CA VAL A 341 32.33 -18.03 42.27
C VAL A 341 31.46 -18.37 43.48
N PRO A 342 32.03 -18.92 44.57
CA PRO A 342 31.25 -19.17 45.77
C PRO A 342 30.61 -17.83 46.19
N LEU A 343 29.30 -17.80 46.21
CA LEU A 343 28.57 -16.65 46.75
C LEU A 343 28.95 -16.50 48.24
N PRO A 344 29.34 -15.30 48.70
CA PRO A 344 29.38 -15.03 50.10
C PRO A 344 27.98 -15.25 50.71
N PRO A 345 27.89 -15.61 52.00
CA PRO A 345 26.60 -15.87 52.64
C PRO A 345 25.67 -14.65 52.50
N PRO A 346 24.36 -14.85 52.42
CA PRO A 346 23.42 -13.76 52.19
C PRO A 346 23.53 -12.75 53.35
N VAL A 347 24.05 -11.59 53.05
CA VAL A 347 23.82 -10.39 53.86
C VAL A 347 22.45 -9.89 53.40
N ASP A 348 21.55 -9.62 54.34
CA ASP A 348 20.25 -9.01 54.08
C ASP A 348 20.47 -7.65 53.35
N ALA A 349 20.63 -7.70 52.06
CA ALA A 349 20.78 -6.50 51.25
C ALA A 349 19.37 -5.98 50.89
N PRO A 350 19.08 -4.70 51.10
CA PRO A 350 17.81 -4.10 50.71
C PRO A 350 17.65 -4.23 49.20
N VAL A 351 16.46 -4.66 48.76
CA VAL A 351 16.11 -4.76 47.32
C VAL A 351 16.06 -3.34 46.76
N VAL A 352 17.03 -2.98 45.93
CA VAL A 352 17.07 -1.70 45.22
C VAL A 352 16.18 -1.77 44.01
N VAL A 353 15.01 -1.16 44.08
CA VAL A 353 14.10 -1.01 42.92
C VAL A 353 14.41 0.31 42.24
N PRO A 354 14.79 0.32 40.96
CA PRO A 354 15.05 1.57 40.26
C PRO A 354 13.73 2.38 40.08
N LEU A 355 13.74 3.61 40.59
CA LEU A 355 12.65 4.56 40.38
C LEU A 355 12.88 5.30 39.06
N VAL A 356 11.98 5.10 38.09
CA VAL A 356 12.00 5.86 36.84
C VAL A 356 11.03 7.02 36.94
N LEU A 357 11.55 8.24 37.05
CA LEU A 357 10.76 9.46 37.03
C LEU A 357 10.58 9.97 35.60
N VAL A 358 9.36 10.09 35.13
CA VAL A 358 9.05 10.67 33.82
C VAL A 358 8.45 12.06 34.02
N LEU A 359 9.23 13.10 33.78
CA LEU A 359 8.78 14.50 33.78
C LEU A 359 8.21 14.88 32.42
N ARG A 360 6.94 15.31 32.35
CA ARG A 360 6.33 15.94 31.18
C ARG A 360 6.15 17.43 31.45
N LEU A 361 6.91 18.25 30.75
CA LEU A 361 6.76 19.70 30.76
C LEU A 361 5.85 20.12 29.57
N THR A 362 4.77 20.82 29.86
CA THR A 362 3.87 21.37 28.82
C THR A 362 4.02 22.89 28.79
N PRO A 363 4.72 23.47 27.81
CA PRO A 363 4.88 24.92 27.74
C PRO A 363 3.58 25.60 27.30
N ARG A 364 3.22 26.71 27.97
CA ARG A 364 2.05 27.54 27.65
C ARG A 364 2.26 28.45 26.42
N ARG A 365 3.50 28.68 25.96
CA ARG A 365 3.82 29.47 24.75
C ARG A 365 4.94 28.83 23.92
N LYS A 366 4.84 28.94 22.58
CA LYS A 366 5.87 28.51 21.65
C LYS A 366 7.06 29.48 21.69
N GLY A 367 8.18 29.09 22.26
CA GLY A 367 9.41 29.86 22.30
C GLY A 367 10.67 28.98 22.43
N ARG A 368 11.83 29.59 22.32
CA ARG A 368 13.17 28.98 22.29
C ARG A 368 13.51 28.04 23.48
N SER A 369 12.77 28.13 24.59
CA SER A 369 12.96 27.37 25.85
C SER A 369 12.70 25.86 25.71
N VAL A 370 11.92 25.42 24.73
CA VAL A 370 11.50 23.99 24.57
C VAL A 370 12.69 23.06 24.27
N ARG A 371 13.74 23.55 23.61
CA ARG A 371 14.91 22.72 23.25
C ARG A 371 15.79 22.38 24.42
N ASN A 372 15.85 23.24 25.46
CA ASN A 372 16.64 22.99 26.65
C ASN A 372 15.91 22.03 27.60
N ALA A 373 14.59 22.15 27.75
CA ALA A 373 13.78 21.26 28.57
C ALA A 373 13.86 19.79 28.09
N GLN A 374 13.90 19.56 26.78
CA GLN A 374 14.00 18.22 26.21
C GLN A 374 15.34 17.53 26.48
N ARG A 375 16.40 18.29 26.69
CA ARG A 375 17.75 17.79 27.04
C ARG A 375 17.88 17.35 28.49
N ILE A 376 17.06 17.92 29.39
CA ILE A 376 17.08 17.60 30.84
C ILE A 376 16.27 16.32 31.14
N ILE A 377 15.32 15.96 30.25
CA ILE A 377 14.45 14.78 30.44
C ILE A 377 15.16 13.45 30.12
N GLU A 378 16.33 13.48 29.49
CA GLU A 378 16.92 12.25 28.95
C GLU A 378 17.57 11.33 29.97
N THR A 379 17.91 11.74 31.16
CA THR A 379 18.46 10.79 32.18
C THR A 379 18.52 11.38 33.57
N ILE A 380 17.51 11.18 34.41
CA ILE A 380 17.70 11.26 35.87
C ILE A 380 17.54 9.84 36.43
N CYS A 381 18.64 9.12 36.59
CA CYS A 381 18.70 7.92 37.43
C CYS A 381 18.95 8.32 38.87
N LEU A 382 17.95 8.25 39.72
CA LEU A 382 18.11 8.45 41.16
C LEU A 382 18.49 7.11 41.82
N SER A 383 19.61 7.06 42.46
CA SER A 383 19.95 5.94 43.35
C SER A 383 19.23 6.15 44.70
N PRO A 384 18.47 5.18 45.20
CA PRO A 384 17.78 5.32 46.48
C PRO A 384 18.76 5.39 47.64
N HIS A 385 18.56 6.34 48.56
CA HIS A 385 19.25 6.33 49.83
C HIS A 385 18.78 5.17 50.72
N GLN A 386 19.68 4.60 51.48
CA GLN A 386 19.41 3.50 52.40
C GLN A 386 18.33 3.93 53.41
N GLY A 387 17.22 3.22 53.48
CA GLY A 387 16.24 3.34 54.55
C GLY A 387 14.79 3.69 54.15
N VAL A 388 14.46 3.89 52.89
CA VAL A 388 13.09 4.18 52.47
C VAL A 388 12.39 2.90 52.04
N ALA A 389 11.35 2.46 52.79
CA ALA A 389 10.48 1.37 52.39
C ALA A 389 9.54 1.83 51.27
N ILE A 390 9.75 1.33 50.04
CA ILE A 390 8.90 1.61 48.87
C ILE A 390 7.82 0.55 48.78
N ASN A 391 6.54 0.99 48.75
CA ASN A 391 5.41 0.07 48.53
C ASN A 391 5.45 -0.46 47.11
N PRO A 392 5.55 -1.77 46.86
CA PRO A 392 5.68 -2.37 45.51
C PRO A 392 4.50 -2.15 44.62
N GLU A 393 3.32 -1.77 45.11
CA GLU A 393 2.13 -1.48 44.30
C GLU A 393 2.12 -0.08 43.65
N ARG A 394 3.09 0.81 44.01
CA ARG A 394 3.19 2.18 43.46
C ARG A 394 4.52 2.42 42.77
N THR A 395 4.80 1.71 41.69
CA THR A 395 6.06 1.85 40.93
C THR A 395 6.05 2.95 39.87
N ARG A 396 5.00 3.75 39.73
CA ARG A 396 4.91 4.85 38.75
C ARG A 396 4.25 6.08 39.37
N TYR A 397 5.02 7.13 39.55
CA TYR A 397 4.51 8.45 39.91
C TYR A 397 4.48 9.33 38.64
N ARG A 398 3.36 10.02 38.40
CA ARG A 398 3.25 11.02 37.34
C ARG A 398 3.17 12.38 38.02
N LEU A 399 4.24 13.18 37.93
CA LEU A 399 4.22 14.58 38.34
C LEU A 399 3.95 15.45 37.13
N SER A 400 2.97 16.35 37.22
CA SER A 400 2.71 17.39 36.23
C SER A 400 3.06 18.73 36.87
N VAL A 401 4.05 19.44 36.31
CA VAL A 401 4.45 20.77 36.76
C VAL A 401 4.04 21.78 35.69
N GLU A 402 3.27 22.79 36.04
CA GLU A 402 3.01 23.95 35.16
C GLU A 402 4.18 24.95 35.33
N ALA A 403 4.93 25.12 34.24
CA ALA A 403 6.00 26.13 34.23
C ALA A 403 5.43 27.50 33.85
N HIS A 404 5.68 28.52 34.66
CA HIS A 404 5.53 29.94 34.34
C HIS A 404 6.78 30.46 33.64
N ASP A 405 6.61 31.45 32.74
CA ASP A 405 7.60 31.94 31.77
C ASP A 405 8.95 32.45 32.36
N ASP A 406 9.06 32.62 33.68
CA ASP A 406 10.23 33.22 34.38
C ASP A 406 10.93 32.27 35.37
N LEU A 407 10.66 30.97 35.36
CA LEU A 407 11.29 30.00 36.26
C LEU A 407 12.55 29.40 35.65
N ASP A 408 13.66 29.51 36.40
CA ASP A 408 14.89 28.79 36.11
C ASP A 408 14.66 27.29 36.30
N LEU A 409 14.78 26.55 35.23
CA LEU A 409 14.51 25.09 35.20
C LEU A 409 15.47 24.29 36.13
N ASP A 410 16.66 24.83 36.41
CA ASP A 410 17.63 24.21 37.31
C ASP A 410 17.19 24.37 38.78
N GLU A 411 16.56 25.49 39.13
CA GLU A 411 16.02 25.76 40.46
C GLU A 411 14.78 24.90 40.74
N VAL A 412 13.90 24.74 39.74
CA VAL A 412 12.72 23.85 39.84
C VAL A 412 13.12 22.38 39.95
N ALA A 413 14.12 21.93 39.18
CA ALA A 413 14.64 20.58 39.28
C ALA A 413 15.28 20.29 40.64
N SER A 414 16.04 21.24 41.16
CA SER A 414 16.70 21.14 42.48
C SER A 414 15.67 21.10 43.63
N SER A 415 14.64 21.95 43.58
CA SER A 415 13.55 21.97 44.56
C SER A 415 12.73 20.67 44.54
N LEU A 416 12.45 20.12 43.37
CA LEU A 416 11.72 18.83 43.20
C LEU A 416 12.54 17.64 43.72
N ILE A 417 13.85 17.69 43.56
CA ILE A 417 14.77 16.68 44.10
C ILE A 417 14.79 16.75 45.63
N GLU A 418 14.87 17.95 46.23
CA GLU A 418 14.82 18.13 47.68
C GLU A 418 13.49 17.67 48.29
N ASP A 419 12.36 17.95 47.65
CA ASP A 419 11.05 17.50 48.10
C ASP A 419 10.88 15.98 48.03
N LEU A 420 11.47 15.33 47.03
CA LEU A 420 11.49 13.86 46.90
C LEU A 420 12.36 13.17 47.96
N TYR A 421 13.37 13.85 48.47
CA TYR A 421 14.19 13.35 49.59
C TYR A 421 13.54 13.54 50.99
N ARG A 422 12.47 14.34 51.08
CA ARG A 422 11.69 14.52 52.32
C ARG A 422 10.51 13.59 52.47
N ILE A 423 10.12 12.85 51.42
CA ILE A 423 9.07 11.84 51.42
C ILE A 423 9.69 10.45 51.62
#